data_baa64888f84e93223c56b7523c09d6b8
#
_entry.id   baa64888f84e93223c56b7523c09d6b8
#
_cell.length_a   1.000
_cell.length_b   1.000
_cell.length_c   1.000
_cell.angle_alpha   90.00
_cell.angle_beta   90.00
_cell.angle_gamma   90.00
#
_symmetry.space_group_name_H-M   'P 1'
#
loop_
_entity.id
_entity.type
_entity.pdbx_description
1 polymer ?
#
loop_
_entity_poly.entity_id
_entity_poly.type
_entity_poly.pdbx_seq_one_letter_code
_entity_poly.pdbx_strand_id
1 'polypeptide(L)'
;DDFVGISFWLISMALVASTAFFFLETQRVEGKWKTSLTVSGLVTLVAAVHYFYMRDVWVETGSTPLVYRYIDWLITVPLLMIEFYLILRAITNVSGGVFWRLMVGTLVMLAAGYAGEAGYISPLIGFVVGMAGWAYILYEIFYGEAGKVASDQAPESVQSAFSTMRWIVTIGWAIYPLGYFMGYFTGAGPEASAASLNIIYNLADVINKIAFGVIIWNVAVTETDKAKA
;
A
#
# COMPACT_ATOMS: atom_id res chain seq x y z
N ASP A 1 4.44 -19.86 22.51
CA ASP A 1 4.27 -19.73 21.05
C ASP A 1 4.43 -18.27 20.65
N ASP A 2 5.26 -18.03 19.63
CA ASP A 2 5.52 -16.69 19.10
C ASP A 2 4.49 -16.36 18.00
N PHE A 3 3.32 -15.85 18.40
CA PHE A 3 2.26 -15.48 17.45
C PHE A 3 2.68 -14.35 16.49
N VAL A 4 3.56 -13.44 16.92
CA VAL A 4 4.05 -12.36 16.07
C VAL A 4 4.97 -12.92 14.99
N GLY A 5 5.96 -13.74 15.35
CA GLY A 5 6.84 -14.43 14.40
C GLY A 5 6.08 -15.34 13.45
N ILE A 6 5.03 -16.03 13.93
CA ILE A 6 4.13 -16.84 13.08
C ILE A 6 3.37 -15.93 12.10
N SER A 7 2.88 -14.76 12.54
CA SER A 7 2.17 -13.83 11.64
C SER A 7 3.09 -13.30 10.54
N PHE A 8 4.34 -12.94 10.85
CA PHE A 8 5.33 -12.57 9.85
C PHE A 8 5.56 -13.68 8.82
N TRP A 9 5.69 -14.93 9.28
CA TRP A 9 5.89 -16.07 8.39
C TRP A 9 4.70 -16.31 7.47
N LEU A 10 3.49 -16.32 8.02
CA LEU A 10 2.26 -16.51 7.26
C LEU A 10 2.11 -15.45 6.15
N ILE A 11 2.34 -14.18 6.50
CA ILE A 11 2.25 -13.09 5.54
C ILE A 11 3.35 -13.18 4.48
N SER A 12 4.57 -13.55 4.86
CA SER A 12 5.66 -13.79 3.90
C SER A 12 5.25 -14.82 2.84
N MET A 13 4.69 -15.94 3.25
CA MET A 13 4.25 -17.00 2.32
C MET A 13 3.08 -16.53 1.44
N ALA A 14 2.13 -15.80 1.99
CA ALA A 14 1.02 -15.23 1.23
C ALA A 14 1.52 -14.22 0.18
N LEU A 15 2.49 -13.39 0.52
CA LEU A 15 3.11 -12.43 -0.39
C LEU A 15 3.92 -13.12 -1.51
N VAL A 16 4.69 -14.17 -1.20
CA VAL A 16 5.40 -14.98 -2.20
C VAL A 16 4.42 -15.62 -3.18
N ALA A 17 3.36 -16.25 -2.68
CA ALA A 17 2.33 -16.85 -3.53
C ALA A 17 1.65 -15.81 -4.42
N SER A 18 1.32 -14.64 -3.88
CA SER A 18 0.70 -13.54 -4.63
C SER A 18 1.65 -12.98 -5.69
N THR A 19 2.94 -12.89 -5.39
CA THR A 19 3.98 -12.48 -6.35
C THR A 19 4.00 -13.40 -7.56
N ALA A 20 4.07 -14.72 -7.31
CA ALA A 20 4.04 -15.72 -8.38
C ALA A 20 2.75 -15.61 -9.20
N PHE A 21 1.61 -15.49 -8.52
CA PHE A 21 0.31 -15.32 -9.18
C PHE A 21 0.28 -14.08 -10.09
N PHE A 22 0.62 -12.90 -9.60
CA PHE A 22 0.55 -11.69 -10.41
C PHE A 22 1.52 -11.71 -11.59
N PHE A 23 2.74 -12.24 -11.44
CA PHE A 23 3.66 -12.33 -12.56
C PHE A 23 3.21 -13.36 -13.62
N LEU A 24 2.63 -14.48 -13.23
CA LEU A 24 2.08 -15.45 -14.16
C LEU A 24 0.85 -14.88 -14.91
N GLU A 25 -0.01 -14.17 -14.21
CA GLU A 25 -1.22 -13.58 -14.78
C GLU A 25 -0.94 -12.39 -15.72
N THR A 26 0.29 -11.83 -15.73
CA THR A 26 0.69 -10.87 -16.78
C THR A 26 0.58 -11.45 -18.19
N GLN A 27 0.65 -12.77 -18.34
CA GLN A 27 0.51 -13.44 -19.63
C GLN A 27 -0.95 -13.50 -20.12
N ARG A 28 -1.91 -13.40 -19.21
CA ARG A 28 -3.34 -13.45 -19.48
C ARG A 28 -3.90 -12.11 -19.95
N VAL A 29 -3.30 -11.00 -19.55
CA VAL A 29 -3.76 -9.65 -19.84
C VAL A 29 -2.99 -9.02 -21.01
N GLU A 30 -3.53 -7.94 -21.59
CA GLU A 30 -2.93 -7.29 -22.77
C GLU A 30 -2.63 -5.80 -22.53
N GLY A 31 -1.77 -5.26 -23.39
CA GLY A 31 -1.47 -3.84 -23.44
C GLY A 31 -0.93 -3.29 -22.13
N LYS A 32 -1.47 -2.16 -21.70
CA LYS A 32 -1.04 -1.43 -20.50
C LYS A 32 -1.39 -2.16 -19.20
N TRP A 33 -2.34 -3.10 -19.21
CA TRP A 33 -2.69 -3.91 -18.06
C TRP A 33 -1.55 -4.80 -17.57
N LYS A 34 -0.64 -5.20 -18.48
CA LYS A 34 0.58 -5.93 -18.10
C LYS A 34 1.44 -5.15 -17.13
N THR A 35 1.52 -3.83 -17.31
CA THR A 35 2.29 -2.95 -16.40
C THR A 35 1.66 -2.94 -15.00
N SER A 36 0.34 -2.80 -14.89
CA SER A 36 -0.35 -2.84 -13.59
C SER A 36 -0.10 -4.16 -12.87
N LEU A 37 -0.27 -5.31 -13.52
CA LEU A 37 0.01 -6.59 -12.87
C LEU A 37 1.49 -6.78 -12.52
N THR A 38 2.40 -6.25 -13.34
CA THR A 38 3.83 -6.26 -12.99
C THR A 38 4.08 -5.45 -11.73
N VAL A 39 3.48 -4.28 -11.59
CA VAL A 39 3.61 -3.43 -10.38
C VAL A 39 3.01 -4.13 -9.17
N SER A 40 1.83 -4.76 -9.27
CA SER A 40 1.23 -5.55 -8.18
C SER A 40 2.17 -6.70 -7.74
N GLY A 41 2.82 -7.38 -8.71
CA GLY A 41 3.83 -8.39 -8.43
C GLY A 41 5.07 -7.83 -7.73
N LEU A 42 5.53 -6.64 -8.14
CA LEU A 42 6.66 -5.97 -7.48
C LEU A 42 6.33 -5.54 -6.05
N VAL A 43 5.13 -5.03 -5.79
CA VAL A 43 4.67 -4.68 -4.44
C VAL A 43 4.74 -5.90 -3.51
N THR A 44 4.18 -7.02 -3.95
CA THR A 44 4.17 -8.24 -3.13
C THR A 44 5.55 -8.87 -3.01
N LEU A 45 6.40 -8.81 -4.04
CA LEU A 45 7.79 -9.31 -3.99
C LEU A 45 8.63 -8.54 -2.98
N VAL A 46 8.64 -7.20 -3.08
CA VAL A 46 9.41 -6.34 -2.17
C VAL A 46 8.95 -6.56 -0.73
N ALA A 47 7.63 -6.57 -0.51
CA ALA A 47 7.08 -6.84 0.81
C ALA A 47 7.46 -8.24 1.32
N ALA A 48 7.40 -9.29 0.50
CA ALA A 48 7.78 -10.64 0.90
C ALA A 48 9.21 -10.70 1.44
N VAL A 49 10.16 -10.11 0.72
CA VAL A 49 11.58 -10.08 1.13
C VAL A 49 11.75 -9.34 2.46
N HIS A 50 11.09 -8.18 2.62
CA HIS A 50 11.16 -7.41 3.87
C HIS A 50 10.51 -8.15 5.04
N TYR A 51 9.39 -8.86 4.82
CA TYR A 51 8.71 -9.62 5.86
C TYR A 51 9.56 -10.78 6.40
N PHE A 52 10.34 -11.46 5.56
CA PHE A 52 11.33 -12.44 6.02
C PHE A 52 12.33 -11.78 6.95
N TYR A 53 12.92 -10.67 6.53
CA TYR A 53 13.92 -9.96 7.30
C TYR A 53 13.35 -9.35 8.60
N MET A 54 12.17 -8.77 8.54
CA MET A 54 11.47 -8.22 9.71
C MET A 54 11.16 -9.31 10.75
N ARG A 55 10.79 -10.52 10.27
CA ARG A 55 10.62 -11.67 11.15
C ARG A 55 11.89 -12.02 11.91
N ASP A 56 13.03 -12.07 11.23
CA ASP A 56 14.30 -12.40 11.87
C ASP A 56 14.65 -11.36 12.94
N VAL A 57 14.49 -10.07 12.65
CA VAL A 57 14.67 -8.99 13.64
C VAL A 57 13.75 -9.17 14.85
N TRP A 58 12.48 -9.49 14.62
CA TRP A 58 11.54 -9.73 15.72
C TRP A 58 11.95 -10.93 16.59
N VAL A 59 12.29 -12.05 15.97
CA VAL A 59 12.66 -13.29 16.67
C VAL A 59 13.95 -13.11 17.49
N GLU A 60 14.90 -12.34 16.97
CA GLU A 60 16.19 -12.09 17.64
C GLU A 60 16.08 -11.05 18.76
N THR A 61 15.26 -10.02 18.59
CA THR A 61 15.29 -8.85 19.48
C THR A 61 14.01 -8.63 20.29
N GLY A 62 12.87 -9.20 19.87
CA GLY A 62 11.54 -8.91 20.43
C GLY A 62 11.05 -7.49 20.17
N SER A 63 11.77 -6.72 19.34
CA SER A 63 11.48 -5.31 19.06
C SER A 63 10.84 -5.13 17.70
N THR A 64 10.08 -4.04 17.54
CA THR A 64 9.47 -3.68 16.26
C THR A 64 10.56 -3.35 15.22
N PRO A 65 10.56 -3.99 14.03
CA PRO A 65 11.56 -3.78 12.98
C PRO A 65 11.28 -2.48 12.20
N LEU A 66 11.28 -1.33 12.88
CA LEU A 66 10.81 -0.03 12.37
C LEU A 66 11.49 0.38 11.06
N VAL A 67 12.82 0.35 11.00
CA VAL A 67 13.58 0.80 9.83
C VAL A 67 13.23 -0.03 8.60
N TYR A 68 13.17 -1.34 8.75
CA TYR A 68 12.84 -2.26 7.63
C TYR A 68 11.41 -2.11 7.16
N ARG A 69 10.49 -1.82 8.08
CA ARG A 69 9.09 -1.55 7.75
C ARG A 69 8.96 -0.26 6.92
N TYR A 70 9.69 0.78 7.28
CA TYR A 70 9.71 2.02 6.49
C TYR A 70 10.43 1.88 5.15
N ILE A 71 11.48 1.05 5.05
CA ILE A 71 12.12 0.76 3.75
C ILE A 71 11.13 0.02 2.84
N ASP A 72 10.39 -0.97 3.35
CA ASP A 72 9.31 -1.63 2.62
C ASP A 72 8.29 -0.61 2.12
N TRP A 73 7.76 0.23 3.01
CA TRP A 73 6.75 1.21 2.68
C TRP A 73 7.24 2.28 1.70
N LEU A 74 8.49 2.74 1.80
CA LEU A 74 9.07 3.70 0.86
C LEU A 74 9.15 3.18 -0.58
N ILE A 75 9.10 1.88 -0.77
CA ILE A 75 9.08 1.24 -2.08
C ILE A 75 7.65 0.85 -2.46
N THR A 76 6.95 0.12 -1.58
CA THR A 76 5.65 -0.48 -1.91
C THR A 76 4.51 0.52 -1.95
N VAL A 77 4.50 1.53 -1.08
CA VAL A 77 3.39 2.51 -1.02
C VAL A 77 3.37 3.44 -2.23
N PRO A 78 4.51 3.99 -2.73
CA PRO A 78 4.53 4.66 -4.01
C PRO A 78 4.03 3.79 -5.17
N LEU A 79 4.40 2.51 -5.21
CA LEU A 79 3.93 1.58 -6.24
C LEU A 79 2.41 1.38 -6.17
N LEU A 80 1.83 1.25 -4.98
CA LEU A 80 0.38 1.17 -4.79
C LEU A 80 -0.32 2.46 -5.26
N MET A 81 0.27 3.63 -5.03
CA MET A 81 -0.29 4.90 -5.49
C MET A 81 -0.20 5.06 -7.00
N ILE A 82 0.89 4.60 -7.62
CA ILE A 82 1.05 4.57 -9.07
C ILE A 82 -0.05 3.74 -9.73
N GLU A 83 -0.57 2.70 -9.07
CA GLU A 83 -1.64 1.87 -9.63
C GLU A 83 -2.93 2.66 -9.92
N PHE A 84 -3.28 3.66 -9.10
CA PHE A 84 -4.40 4.55 -9.42
C PHE A 84 -4.19 5.28 -10.75
N TYR A 85 -2.98 5.71 -11.04
CA TYR A 85 -2.64 6.32 -12.30
C TYR A 85 -2.64 5.30 -13.45
N LEU A 86 -2.09 4.10 -13.24
CA LEU A 86 -1.94 3.08 -14.27
C LEU A 86 -3.27 2.53 -14.75
N ILE A 87 -4.23 2.24 -13.85
CA ILE A 87 -5.54 1.72 -14.25
C ILE A 87 -6.33 2.75 -15.05
N LEU A 88 -6.22 4.04 -14.73
CA LEU A 88 -6.84 5.10 -15.52
C LEU A 88 -6.14 5.27 -16.86
N ARG A 89 -4.80 5.22 -16.87
CA ARG A 89 -4.01 5.34 -18.11
C ARG A 89 -4.21 4.14 -19.05
N ALA A 90 -4.66 3.01 -18.54
CA ALA A 90 -4.97 1.84 -19.38
C ALA A 90 -6.17 2.11 -20.29
N ILE A 91 -7.11 2.94 -19.86
CA ILE A 91 -8.39 3.20 -20.54
C ILE A 91 -8.47 4.57 -21.22
N THR A 92 -7.73 5.58 -20.74
CA THR A 92 -7.76 6.94 -21.30
C THR A 92 -6.42 7.64 -21.18
N ASN A 93 -6.33 8.85 -21.72
CA ASN A 93 -5.17 9.71 -21.52
C ASN A 93 -5.29 10.46 -20.21
N VAL A 94 -4.33 10.24 -19.32
CA VAL A 94 -4.25 10.87 -18.01
C VAL A 94 -3.00 11.74 -17.92
N SER A 95 -3.15 12.93 -17.37
CA SER A 95 -2.04 13.86 -17.16
C SER A 95 -0.97 13.26 -16.23
N GLY A 96 0.30 13.43 -16.55
CA GLY A 96 1.39 13.08 -15.64
C GLY A 96 1.34 13.80 -14.29
N GLY A 97 0.55 14.86 -14.19
CA GLY A 97 0.31 15.57 -12.93
C GLY A 97 -0.33 14.68 -11.86
N VAL A 98 -1.24 13.76 -12.23
CA VAL A 98 -1.83 12.79 -11.30
C VAL A 98 -0.75 11.92 -10.66
N PHE A 99 0.16 11.38 -11.48
CA PHE A 99 1.28 10.60 -10.99
C PHE A 99 2.11 11.36 -9.95
N TRP A 100 2.51 12.58 -10.27
CA TRP A 100 3.37 13.37 -9.39
C TRP A 100 2.66 13.82 -8.11
N ARG A 101 1.38 14.14 -8.16
CA ARG A 101 0.60 14.50 -6.95
C ARG A 101 0.50 13.33 -5.99
N LEU A 102 0.20 12.13 -6.50
CA LEU A 102 0.16 10.91 -5.67
C LEU A 102 1.54 10.58 -5.10
N MET A 103 2.59 10.69 -5.91
CA MET A 103 3.98 10.44 -5.49
C MET A 103 4.43 11.40 -4.39
N VAL A 104 4.22 12.70 -4.57
CA VAL A 104 4.62 13.72 -3.58
C VAL A 104 3.86 13.53 -2.26
N GLY A 105 2.54 13.32 -2.31
CA GLY A 105 1.76 13.04 -1.11
C GLY A 105 2.28 11.82 -0.35
N THR A 106 2.62 10.75 -1.07
CA THR A 106 3.18 9.52 -0.50
C THR A 106 4.54 9.75 0.15
N LEU A 107 5.45 10.42 -0.54
CA LEU A 107 6.80 10.66 0.00
C LEU A 107 6.76 11.58 1.22
N VAL A 108 5.92 12.62 1.21
CA VAL A 108 5.73 13.50 2.38
C VAL A 108 5.17 12.70 3.56
N MET A 109 4.14 11.88 3.34
CA MET A 109 3.53 11.03 4.37
C MET A 109 4.57 10.11 5.02
N LEU A 110 5.34 9.39 4.22
CA LEU A 110 6.29 8.38 4.72
C LEU A 110 7.53 9.01 5.34
N ALA A 111 8.10 10.06 4.73
CA ALA A 111 9.28 10.73 5.26
C ALA A 111 8.98 11.41 6.61
N ALA A 112 7.83 12.07 6.73
CA ALA A 112 7.43 12.70 7.99
C ALA A 112 7.15 11.66 9.07
N GLY A 113 6.43 10.59 8.75
CA GLY A 113 6.16 9.49 9.66
C GLY A 113 7.46 8.87 10.20
N TYR A 114 8.38 8.51 9.29
CA TYR A 114 9.67 7.95 9.68
C TYR A 114 10.50 8.92 10.55
N ALA A 115 10.59 10.18 10.15
CA ALA A 115 11.36 11.17 10.89
C ALA A 115 10.83 11.37 12.32
N GLY A 116 9.50 11.30 12.50
CA GLY A 116 8.87 11.35 13.83
C GLY A 116 9.15 10.11 14.67
N GLU A 117 8.96 8.91 14.11
CA GLU A 117 9.17 7.65 14.83
C GLU A 117 10.64 7.36 15.12
N ALA A 118 11.54 7.73 14.20
CA ALA A 118 12.97 7.58 14.39
C ALA A 118 13.60 8.67 15.29
N GLY A 119 12.81 9.64 15.77
CA GLY A 119 13.28 10.68 16.69
C GLY A 119 14.06 11.83 16.04
N TYR A 120 14.06 11.95 14.70
CA TYR A 120 14.69 13.09 14.02
C TYR A 120 13.92 14.40 14.18
N ILE A 121 12.59 14.27 14.33
CA ILE A 121 11.70 15.39 14.65
C ILE A 121 10.73 14.97 15.75
N SER A 122 10.00 15.91 16.33
CA SER A 122 8.97 15.57 17.34
C SER A 122 7.93 14.64 16.72
N PRO A 123 7.50 13.56 17.45
CA PRO A 123 6.46 12.64 16.96
C PRO A 123 5.17 13.37 16.54
N LEU A 124 4.80 14.45 17.24
CA LEU A 124 3.63 15.25 16.89
C LEU A 124 3.78 15.92 15.51
N ILE A 125 4.94 16.49 15.20
CA ILE A 125 5.21 17.11 13.91
C ILE A 125 5.19 16.04 12.81
N GLY A 126 5.86 14.89 13.04
CA GLY A 126 5.86 13.75 12.12
C GLY A 126 4.44 13.25 11.81
N PHE A 127 3.61 13.11 12.85
CA PHE A 127 2.21 12.71 12.72
C PHE A 127 1.39 13.72 11.90
N VAL A 128 1.43 15.00 12.27
CA VAL A 128 0.61 16.03 11.59
C VAL A 128 0.99 16.18 10.13
N VAL A 129 2.30 16.23 9.81
CA VAL A 129 2.77 16.34 8.41
C VAL A 129 2.47 15.06 7.63
N GLY A 130 2.65 13.89 8.26
CA GLY A 130 2.28 12.60 7.66
C GLY A 130 0.79 12.52 7.32
N MET A 131 -0.07 12.92 8.25
CA MET A 131 -1.53 12.99 8.04
C MET A 131 -1.91 13.99 6.94
N ALA A 132 -1.21 15.12 6.83
CA ALA A 132 -1.43 16.07 5.73
C ALA A 132 -1.07 15.46 4.36
N GLY A 133 0.02 14.69 4.28
CA GLY A 133 0.38 13.94 3.07
C GLY A 133 -0.68 12.92 2.68
N TRP A 134 -1.20 12.16 3.64
CA TRP A 134 -2.29 11.21 3.40
C TRP A 134 -3.60 11.91 3.00
N ALA A 135 -3.97 12.98 3.68
CA ALA A 135 -5.15 13.78 3.30
C ALA A 135 -5.05 14.33 1.87
N TYR A 136 -3.85 14.74 1.43
CA TYR A 136 -3.60 15.18 0.07
C TYR A 136 -3.80 14.06 -0.96
N ILE A 137 -3.34 12.84 -0.66
CA ILE A 137 -3.61 11.65 -1.49
C ILE A 137 -5.11 11.39 -1.57
N LEU A 138 -5.82 11.41 -0.44
CA LEU A 138 -7.27 11.21 -0.40
C LEU A 138 -8.00 12.28 -1.23
N TYR A 139 -7.59 13.54 -1.11
CA TYR A 139 -8.15 14.59 -1.94
C TYR A 139 -8.01 14.29 -3.43
N GLU A 140 -6.83 13.87 -3.89
CA GLU A 140 -6.58 13.56 -5.31
C GLU A 140 -7.46 12.40 -5.81
N ILE A 141 -7.57 11.31 -5.05
CA ILE A 141 -8.33 10.13 -5.48
C ILE A 141 -9.85 10.27 -5.32
N PHE A 142 -10.34 11.22 -4.51
CA PHE A 142 -11.78 11.46 -4.35
C PHE A 142 -12.27 12.66 -5.18
N TYR A 143 -11.54 13.77 -5.17
CA TYR A 143 -12.01 15.06 -5.69
C TYR A 143 -11.07 15.67 -6.74
N GLY A 144 -9.82 15.21 -6.78
CA GLY A 144 -8.82 15.67 -7.74
C GLY A 144 -9.04 15.14 -9.14
N GLU A 145 -8.04 15.30 -10.00
CA GLU A 145 -8.08 14.86 -11.40
C GLU A 145 -8.28 13.34 -11.51
N ALA A 146 -7.60 12.55 -10.64
CA ALA A 146 -7.76 11.09 -10.64
C ALA A 146 -9.19 10.66 -10.35
N GLY A 147 -9.83 11.25 -9.34
CA GLY A 147 -11.24 10.97 -9.00
C GLY A 147 -12.21 11.35 -10.12
N LYS A 148 -11.99 12.51 -10.76
CA LYS A 148 -12.83 12.98 -11.88
C LYS A 148 -12.68 12.11 -13.13
N VAL A 149 -11.45 11.76 -13.51
CA VAL A 149 -11.22 10.85 -14.65
C VAL A 149 -11.87 9.49 -14.40
N ALA A 150 -11.78 8.97 -13.17
CA ALA A 150 -12.42 7.71 -12.81
C ALA A 150 -13.96 7.80 -12.95
N SER A 151 -14.59 8.89 -12.48
CA SER A 151 -16.06 9.04 -12.56
C SER A 151 -16.58 9.32 -13.97
N ASP A 152 -15.86 10.12 -14.74
CA ASP A 152 -16.38 10.72 -15.98
C ASP A 152 -15.99 9.94 -17.23
N GLN A 153 -14.88 9.20 -17.21
CA GLN A 153 -14.29 8.58 -18.40
C GLN A 153 -14.09 7.07 -18.30
N ALA A 154 -14.09 6.50 -17.08
CA ALA A 154 -13.81 5.10 -16.90
C ALA A 154 -15.05 4.22 -17.14
N PRO A 155 -14.90 3.00 -17.72
CA PRO A 155 -15.96 2.01 -17.75
C PRO A 155 -16.31 1.54 -16.34
N GLU A 156 -17.51 1.00 -16.14
CA GLU A 156 -18.04 0.62 -14.82
C GLU A 156 -17.11 -0.32 -14.03
N SER A 157 -16.48 -1.28 -14.70
CA SER A 157 -15.51 -2.19 -14.10
C SER A 157 -14.30 -1.45 -13.48
N VAL A 158 -13.78 -0.43 -14.18
CA VAL A 158 -12.65 0.38 -13.71
C VAL A 158 -13.11 1.34 -12.62
N GLN A 159 -14.32 1.93 -12.74
CA GLN A 159 -14.91 2.76 -11.68
C GLN A 159 -15.07 1.97 -10.37
N SER A 160 -15.57 0.74 -10.46
CA SER A 160 -15.73 -0.16 -9.31
C SER A 160 -14.39 -0.50 -8.66
N ALA A 161 -13.38 -0.88 -9.48
CA ALA A 161 -12.04 -1.16 -8.99
C ALA A 161 -11.42 0.07 -8.31
N PHE A 162 -11.46 1.23 -8.97
CA PHE A 162 -10.95 2.49 -8.43
C PHE A 162 -11.64 2.86 -7.12
N SER A 163 -12.96 2.70 -7.05
CA SER A 163 -13.74 2.95 -5.84
C SER A 163 -13.33 2.03 -4.69
N THR A 164 -13.13 0.74 -4.95
CA THR A 164 -12.70 -0.21 -3.93
C THR A 164 -11.27 0.09 -3.45
N MET A 165 -10.36 0.38 -4.37
CA MET A 165 -8.98 0.76 -4.05
C MET A 165 -8.92 2.02 -3.16
N ARG A 166 -9.68 3.08 -3.49
CA ARG A 166 -9.70 4.30 -2.66
C ARG A 166 -10.25 4.08 -1.25
N TRP A 167 -11.20 3.14 -1.07
CA TRP A 167 -11.66 2.76 0.25
C TRP A 167 -10.64 1.96 1.04
N ILE A 168 -9.84 1.11 0.39
CA ILE A 168 -8.69 0.45 1.04
C ILE A 168 -7.69 1.51 1.53
N VAL A 169 -7.36 2.51 0.70
CA VAL A 169 -6.45 3.60 1.09
C VAL A 169 -7.05 4.48 2.20
N THR A 170 -8.37 4.58 2.29
CA THR A 170 -9.03 5.38 3.33
C THR A 170 -9.14 4.61 4.64
N ILE A 171 -9.72 3.42 4.61
CA ILE A 171 -10.04 2.63 5.81
C ILE A 171 -8.87 1.72 6.19
N GLY A 172 -8.32 0.99 5.22
CA GLY A 172 -7.21 0.08 5.47
C GLY A 172 -5.94 0.78 5.92
N TRP A 173 -5.66 1.96 5.38
CA TRP A 173 -4.47 2.73 5.77
C TRP A 173 -4.65 3.51 7.08
N ALA A 174 -5.88 3.75 7.54
CA ALA A 174 -6.13 4.38 8.84
C ALA A 174 -5.53 3.58 10.02
N ILE A 175 -5.28 2.28 9.83
CA ILE A 175 -4.66 1.41 10.83
C ILE A 175 -3.26 1.91 11.20
N TYR A 176 -2.47 2.41 10.25
CA TYR A 176 -1.08 2.83 10.49
C TYR A 176 -0.99 4.10 11.35
N PRO A 177 -1.68 5.21 11.05
CA PRO A 177 -1.68 6.37 11.93
C PRO A 177 -2.35 6.10 13.29
N LEU A 178 -3.31 5.17 13.39
CA LEU A 178 -3.84 4.73 14.69
C LEU A 178 -2.76 4.02 15.51
N GLY A 179 -1.95 3.17 14.91
CA GLY A 179 -0.82 2.54 15.56
C GLY A 179 0.23 3.55 16.02
N TYR A 180 0.55 4.52 15.18
CA TYR A 180 1.43 5.64 15.54
C TYR A 180 0.88 6.41 16.75
N PHE A 181 -0.40 6.77 16.72
CA PHE A 181 -1.06 7.46 17.83
C PHE A 181 -0.98 6.67 19.13
N MET A 182 -1.24 5.37 19.07
CA MET A 182 -1.16 4.50 20.26
C MET A 182 0.27 4.40 20.79
N GLY A 183 1.26 4.31 19.94
CA GLY A 183 2.66 4.18 20.34
C GLY A 183 3.24 5.45 20.98
N TYR A 184 2.83 6.62 20.52
CA TYR A 184 3.50 7.86 20.90
C TYR A 184 2.66 8.85 21.74
N PHE A 185 1.34 8.71 21.78
CA PHE A 185 0.46 9.69 22.44
C PHE A 185 -0.38 9.15 23.59
N THR A 186 -0.44 7.82 23.79
CA THR A 186 -1.22 7.23 24.90
C THR A 186 -0.43 7.04 26.19
N GLY A 187 0.88 7.28 26.17
CA GLY A 187 1.76 7.09 27.34
C GLY A 187 2.18 5.63 27.58
N ALA A 188 1.66 4.66 26.83
CA ALA A 188 2.06 3.25 26.94
C ALA A 188 3.47 2.99 26.38
N GLY A 189 3.91 3.81 25.44
CA GLY A 189 5.16 3.67 24.69
C GLY A 189 5.08 2.64 23.57
N PRO A 190 5.95 2.77 22.55
CA PRO A 190 5.92 1.90 21.39
C PRO A 190 6.28 0.43 21.71
N GLU A 191 7.10 0.17 22.71
CA GLU A 191 7.49 -1.19 23.11
C GLU A 191 6.36 -1.96 23.79
N ALA A 192 5.57 -1.31 24.61
CA ALA A 192 4.47 -1.96 25.35
C ALA A 192 3.36 -2.49 24.41
N SER A 193 3.21 -1.89 23.23
CA SER A 193 2.22 -2.29 22.23
C SER A 193 2.83 -3.03 21.03
N ALA A 194 4.15 -3.24 20.99
CA ALA A 194 4.88 -3.77 19.84
C ALA A 194 4.30 -5.09 19.29
N ALA A 195 4.00 -6.05 20.15
CA ALA A 195 3.45 -7.35 19.71
C ALA A 195 2.10 -7.20 19.01
N SER A 196 1.16 -6.47 19.64
CA SER A 196 -0.18 -6.25 19.08
C SER A 196 -0.14 -5.44 17.79
N LEU A 197 0.68 -4.37 17.75
CA LEU A 197 0.84 -3.54 16.57
C LEU A 197 1.45 -4.31 15.39
N ASN A 198 2.46 -5.15 15.64
CA ASN A 198 3.04 -5.97 14.56
C ASN A 198 2.01 -6.95 13.99
N ILE A 199 1.19 -7.61 14.81
CA ILE A 199 0.12 -8.49 14.31
C ILE A 199 -0.88 -7.70 13.46
N ILE A 200 -1.33 -6.55 13.96
CA ILE A 200 -2.30 -5.69 13.26
C ILE A 200 -1.73 -5.20 11.93
N TYR A 201 -0.49 -4.69 11.92
CA TYR A 201 0.18 -4.23 10.68
C TYR A 201 0.40 -5.37 9.69
N ASN A 202 0.79 -6.56 10.16
CA ASN A 202 0.99 -7.72 9.32
C ASN A 202 -0.32 -8.14 8.64
N LEU A 203 -1.44 -8.18 9.37
CA LEU A 203 -2.76 -8.48 8.80
C LEU A 203 -3.25 -7.37 7.87
N ALA A 204 -3.00 -6.10 8.22
CA ALA A 204 -3.35 -4.97 7.37
C ALA A 204 -2.65 -5.04 6.01
N ASP A 205 -1.38 -5.46 5.97
CA ASP A 205 -0.61 -5.56 4.74
C ASP A 205 -1.16 -6.62 3.77
N VAL A 206 -1.82 -7.68 4.25
CA VAL A 206 -2.55 -8.63 3.37
C VAL A 206 -3.63 -7.89 2.59
N ILE A 207 -4.45 -7.09 3.26
CA ILE A 207 -5.54 -6.33 2.62
C ILE A 207 -4.95 -5.23 1.75
N ASN A 208 -4.02 -4.46 2.28
CA ASN A 208 -3.48 -3.28 1.62
C ASN A 208 -2.56 -3.60 0.44
N LYS A 209 -2.02 -4.81 0.33
CA LYS A 209 -1.12 -5.23 -0.76
C LYS A 209 -1.73 -6.34 -1.61
N ILE A 210 -2.16 -7.45 -1.01
CA ILE A 210 -2.65 -8.61 -1.75
C ILE A 210 -4.05 -8.34 -2.30
N ALA A 211 -5.02 -7.94 -1.46
CA ALA A 211 -6.36 -7.67 -1.94
C ALA A 211 -6.38 -6.51 -2.94
N PHE A 212 -5.54 -5.48 -2.73
CA PHE A 212 -5.37 -4.38 -3.68
C PHE A 212 -4.92 -4.90 -5.06
N GLY A 213 -3.89 -5.76 -5.10
CA GLY A 213 -3.42 -6.38 -6.34
C GLY A 213 -4.46 -7.28 -7.01
N VAL A 214 -5.26 -8.03 -6.22
CA VAL A 214 -6.35 -8.87 -6.74
C VAL A 214 -7.45 -8.03 -7.40
N ILE A 215 -7.77 -6.85 -6.86
CA ILE A 215 -8.71 -5.92 -7.49
C ILE A 215 -8.20 -5.47 -8.85
N ILE A 216 -6.92 -5.12 -8.94
CA ILE A 216 -6.26 -4.73 -10.20
C ILE A 216 -6.25 -5.88 -11.18
N TRP A 217 -5.90 -7.09 -10.75
CA TRP A 217 -5.95 -8.29 -11.58
C TRP A 217 -7.34 -8.52 -12.15
N ASN A 218 -8.38 -8.46 -11.32
CA ASN A 218 -9.75 -8.68 -11.76
C ASN A 218 -10.19 -7.69 -12.85
N VAL A 219 -9.91 -6.39 -12.68
CA VAL A 219 -10.26 -5.39 -13.68
C VAL A 219 -9.42 -5.54 -14.95
N ALA A 220 -8.13 -5.86 -14.83
CA ALA A 220 -7.24 -6.06 -15.96
C ALA A 220 -7.68 -7.24 -16.85
N VAL A 221 -8.08 -8.35 -16.22
CA VAL A 221 -8.63 -9.51 -16.94
C VAL A 221 -9.98 -9.15 -17.58
N THR A 222 -10.88 -8.53 -16.82
CA THR A 222 -12.21 -8.14 -17.33
C THR A 222 -12.11 -7.23 -18.56
N GLU A 223 -11.25 -6.23 -18.53
CA GLU A 223 -11.10 -5.30 -19.65
C GLU A 223 -10.35 -5.95 -20.83
N THR A 224 -9.41 -6.86 -20.58
CA THR A 224 -8.76 -7.63 -21.63
C THR A 224 -9.75 -8.55 -22.36
N ASP A 225 -10.60 -9.25 -21.62
CA ASP A 225 -11.60 -10.16 -22.20
C ASP A 225 -12.67 -9.40 -23.00
N LYS A 226 -13.11 -8.23 -22.52
CA LYS A 226 -14.02 -7.35 -23.31
C LYS A 226 -13.40 -6.84 -24.60
N ALA A 227 -12.09 -6.56 -24.62
CA ALA A 227 -11.41 -6.08 -25.82
C ALA A 227 -11.21 -7.17 -26.89
N LYS A 228 -11.36 -8.44 -26.53
CA LYS A 228 -11.28 -9.60 -27.43
C LYS A 228 -12.65 -10.03 -27.99
N ALA A 229 -13.73 -9.63 -27.33
CA ALA A 229 -15.11 -9.94 -27.72
C ALA A 229 -15.63 -8.99 -28.79
#